data_6bdb22c028dcbefbcdd9a37c5fc59dab
#
_entry.id   6bdb22c028dcbefbcdd9a37c5fc59dab
#
_cell.length_a   1.000
_cell.length_b   1.000
_cell.length_c   1.000
_cell.angle_alpha   90.00
_cell.angle_beta   90.00
_cell.angle_gamma   90.00
#
_symmetry.space_group_name_H-M   'P 1'
#
loop_
_entity.id
_entity.type
_entity.pdbx_description
1 polymer ?
#
loop_
_entity_poly.entity_id
_entity_poly.type
_entity_poly.pdbx_seq_one_letter_code
_entity_poly.pdbx_strand_id
1 'polypeptide(L)'
;ILTWNIYKRKNNMLKFLMKKRVWIPSLVITVFGIGYSITSFASGEDLFVNAELTQLRNIVHKVNASGRIQPEEAVQITSTITGWITEITVIEGDTVEPRQHLISIDEKQIRPRYNNAVSQVKSSEANLRQIQSQMDRTTSLFKQGLISKQELEQVEVSYQMAQSQSEQARANLLSAEDELSKTRLTAPKYGIVTSITKEEGEMAVGGMFNPGVLMTIADLSKMEVEVDVNENDVVNIEIGDTSEIEIDAYPDTIFFGVVSEIAHTAESSNMGLQQQVTNFKVKVRMISVPRKVRPGMSATVNIITETLENVLSIPIQSLTSRADESNQERFKPE
;
A
#
# COMPACT_ATOMS: atom_id res chain seq x y z
N ILE A 1 -79.12 -42.39 -47.61
CA ILE A 1 -78.33 -42.82 -48.79
C ILE A 1 -76.80 -42.67 -48.52
N LEU A 2 -76.37 -41.80 -47.64
CA LEU A 2 -74.92 -41.58 -47.38
C LEU A 2 -74.30 -42.58 -46.39
N THR A 3 -75.04 -43.23 -45.54
CA THR A 3 -74.55 -44.19 -44.55
C THR A 3 -74.26 -45.59 -45.10
N TRP A 4 -74.89 -45.94 -46.22
CA TRP A 4 -74.70 -47.30 -46.82
C TRP A 4 -73.40 -47.38 -47.66
N ASN A 5 -72.89 -46.28 -48.13
CA ASN A 5 -71.71 -46.26 -48.97
C ASN A 5 -70.39 -46.33 -48.15
N ILE A 6 -70.42 -45.92 -46.88
CA ILE A 6 -69.22 -45.95 -45.96
C ILE A 6 -68.99 -47.39 -45.46
N TYR A 7 -70.05 -48.15 -45.25
CA TYR A 7 -69.95 -49.53 -44.80
C TYR A 7 -69.40 -50.49 -45.87
N LYS A 8 -69.74 -50.24 -47.14
CA LYS A 8 -69.25 -51.02 -48.28
C LYS A 8 -67.76 -50.79 -48.59
N ARG A 9 -67.25 -49.60 -48.29
CA ARG A 9 -65.82 -49.25 -48.46
C ARG A 9 -64.93 -49.88 -47.39
N LYS A 10 -65.39 -50.01 -46.14
CA LYS A 10 -64.66 -50.62 -45.04
C LYS A 10 -64.49 -52.16 -45.24
N ASN A 11 -65.47 -52.83 -45.77
CA ASN A 11 -65.37 -54.27 -46.02
C ASN A 11 -64.44 -54.63 -47.20
N ASN A 12 -64.26 -53.75 -48.16
CA ASN A 12 -63.34 -53.98 -49.27
C ASN A 12 -61.87 -53.76 -48.88
N MET A 13 -61.63 -52.91 -47.92
CA MET A 13 -60.27 -52.67 -47.44
C MET A 13 -59.77 -53.85 -46.58
N LEU A 14 -60.59 -54.43 -45.74
CA LEU A 14 -60.23 -55.60 -44.96
C LEU A 14 -59.99 -56.89 -45.85
N LYS A 15 -60.70 -57.01 -46.96
CA LYS A 15 -60.50 -58.15 -47.91
C LYS A 15 -59.24 -57.99 -48.76
N PHE A 16 -58.72 -56.74 -48.95
CA PHE A 16 -57.48 -56.49 -49.67
C PHE A 16 -56.25 -56.86 -48.83
N LEU A 17 -56.34 -56.71 -47.51
CA LEU A 17 -55.26 -57.03 -46.57
C LEU A 17 -55.08 -58.57 -46.38
N MET A 18 -56.04 -59.38 -46.73
CA MET A 18 -56.00 -60.87 -46.59
C MET A 18 -55.47 -61.62 -47.81
N LYS A 19 -55.03 -60.94 -48.90
CA LYS A 19 -54.33 -61.63 -49.99
C LYS A 19 -52.90 -61.95 -49.59
N LYS A 20 -52.54 -63.22 -49.60
CA LYS A 20 -51.18 -63.75 -49.21
C LYS A 20 -50.01 -62.99 -49.78
N ARG A 21 -50.17 -62.22 -50.84
CA ARG A 21 -49.10 -61.44 -51.49
C ARG A 21 -48.77 -60.09 -50.81
N VAL A 22 -49.63 -59.56 -49.95
CA VAL A 22 -49.46 -58.29 -49.23
C VAL A 22 -49.03 -58.55 -47.78
N TRP A 23 -49.26 -59.72 -47.25
CA TRP A 23 -48.97 -60.10 -45.86
C TRP A 23 -47.47 -60.23 -45.57
N ILE A 24 -46.69 -60.70 -46.53
CA ILE A 24 -45.27 -60.91 -46.42
C ILE A 24 -44.53 -59.52 -46.26
N PRO A 25 -44.75 -58.48 -47.11
CA PRO A 25 -44.10 -57.20 -46.95
C PRO A 25 -44.55 -56.44 -45.70
N SER A 26 -45.84 -56.64 -45.28
CA SER A 26 -46.32 -56.03 -44.03
C SER A 26 -45.63 -56.63 -42.79
N LEU A 27 -45.40 -57.96 -42.81
CA LEU A 27 -44.71 -58.64 -41.71
C LEU A 27 -43.19 -58.23 -41.65
N VAL A 28 -42.57 -58.02 -42.81
CA VAL A 28 -41.17 -57.52 -42.87
C VAL A 28 -41.09 -56.14 -42.38
N ILE A 29 -41.99 -55.21 -42.69
CA ILE A 29 -42.00 -53.82 -42.20
C ILE A 29 -42.22 -53.79 -40.68
N THR A 30 -43.11 -54.65 -40.14
CA THR A 30 -43.30 -54.70 -38.67
C THR A 30 -42.08 -55.27 -37.92
N VAL A 31 -41.43 -56.30 -38.47
CA VAL A 31 -40.21 -56.86 -37.89
C VAL A 31 -39.03 -55.84 -37.96
N PHE A 32 -38.93 -55.13 -39.09
CA PHE A 32 -37.92 -54.03 -39.21
C PHE A 32 -38.24 -52.86 -38.30
N GLY A 33 -39.53 -52.51 -38.14
CA GLY A 33 -39.96 -51.46 -37.20
C GLY A 33 -39.67 -51.81 -35.73
N ILE A 34 -39.93 -53.11 -35.38
CA ILE A 34 -39.60 -53.58 -34.02
C ILE A 34 -38.07 -53.67 -33.81
N GLY A 35 -37.35 -54.17 -34.83
CA GLY A 35 -35.86 -54.18 -34.79
C GLY A 35 -35.25 -52.79 -34.61
N TYR A 36 -35.73 -51.80 -35.36
CA TYR A 36 -35.30 -50.42 -35.25
C TYR A 36 -35.68 -49.79 -33.89
N SER A 37 -36.86 -50.12 -33.37
CA SER A 37 -37.31 -49.69 -32.05
C SER A 37 -36.44 -50.26 -30.91
N ILE A 38 -36.05 -51.56 -31.04
CA ILE A 38 -35.18 -52.21 -30.04
C ILE A 38 -33.77 -51.65 -30.11
N THR A 39 -33.23 -51.33 -31.30
CA THR A 39 -31.91 -50.75 -31.43
C THR A 39 -31.85 -49.23 -30.92
N SER A 40 -32.95 -48.50 -31.13
CA SER A 40 -33.07 -47.13 -30.63
C SER A 40 -33.24 -47.05 -29.10
N PHE A 41 -33.77 -48.11 -28.49
CA PHE A 41 -33.94 -48.17 -27.03
C PHE A 41 -32.68 -48.70 -26.32
N ALA A 42 -31.75 -49.32 -27.07
CA ALA A 42 -30.49 -49.85 -26.55
C ALA A 42 -29.30 -48.87 -26.64
N SER A 43 -29.48 -47.68 -27.23
CA SER A 43 -28.49 -46.60 -27.17
C SER A 43 -28.53 -45.93 -25.79
N GLY A 44 -28.10 -46.62 -24.77
CA GLY A 44 -27.70 -45.99 -23.53
C GLY A 44 -26.54 -45.04 -23.86
N GLU A 45 -26.66 -43.76 -23.54
CA GLU A 45 -25.54 -42.86 -23.57
C GLU A 45 -24.47 -43.40 -22.62
N ASP A 46 -23.39 -43.90 -23.21
CA ASP A 46 -22.21 -44.28 -22.43
C ASP A 46 -21.67 -43.00 -21.75
N LEU A 47 -22.00 -42.85 -20.49
CA LEU A 47 -21.44 -41.80 -19.63
C LEU A 47 -19.97 -42.11 -19.41
N PHE A 48 -19.11 -41.41 -20.16
CA PHE A 48 -17.68 -41.44 -19.90
C PHE A 48 -17.41 -40.69 -18.61
N VAL A 49 -16.97 -41.39 -17.57
CA VAL A 49 -16.53 -40.81 -16.31
C VAL A 49 -15.02 -40.90 -16.24
N ASN A 50 -14.39 -39.77 -15.98
CA ASN A 50 -12.97 -39.76 -15.64
C ASN A 50 -12.85 -40.19 -14.18
N ALA A 51 -12.16 -41.30 -13.94
CA ALA A 51 -11.84 -41.75 -12.61
C ALA A 51 -10.35 -41.55 -12.37
N GLU A 52 -10.02 -40.82 -11.31
CA GLU A 52 -8.66 -40.62 -10.86
C GLU A 52 -8.51 -41.22 -9.46
N LEU A 53 -7.37 -41.88 -9.22
CA LEU A 53 -7.06 -42.40 -7.89
C LEU A 53 -6.68 -41.24 -6.98
N THR A 54 -7.23 -41.25 -5.77
CA THR A 54 -6.83 -40.28 -4.74
C THR A 54 -5.36 -40.48 -4.40
N GLN A 55 -4.61 -39.38 -4.37
CA GLN A 55 -3.17 -39.37 -4.09
C GLN A 55 -2.88 -38.46 -2.90
N LEU A 56 -1.86 -38.80 -2.16
CA LEU A 56 -1.28 -37.91 -1.15
C LEU A 56 -0.50 -36.81 -1.86
N ARG A 57 -0.90 -35.56 -1.65
CA ARG A 57 -0.25 -34.38 -2.24
C ARG A 57 -0.02 -33.34 -1.15
N ASN A 58 0.98 -32.50 -1.36
CA ASN A 58 1.16 -31.29 -0.55
C ASN A 58 0.23 -30.22 -1.11
N ILE A 59 -0.60 -29.66 -0.25
CA ILE A 59 -1.53 -28.56 -0.60
C ILE A 59 -1.01 -27.31 0.08
N VAL A 60 -0.75 -26.28 -0.72
CA VAL A 60 -0.32 -24.97 -0.25
C VAL A 60 -1.52 -24.03 -0.41
N HIS A 61 -1.96 -23.46 0.71
CA HIS A 61 -2.96 -22.40 0.69
C HIS A 61 -2.26 -21.08 0.44
N LYS A 62 -2.66 -20.38 -0.63
CA LYS A 62 -2.08 -19.10 -1.03
C LYS A 62 -3.18 -18.03 -1.09
N VAL A 63 -2.90 -16.88 -0.49
CA VAL A 63 -3.70 -15.67 -0.65
C VAL A 63 -3.05 -14.80 -1.72
N ASN A 64 -3.80 -14.51 -2.78
CA ASN A 64 -3.35 -13.66 -3.87
C ASN A 64 -3.81 -12.22 -3.63
N ALA A 65 -2.87 -11.27 -3.69
CA ALA A 65 -3.17 -9.87 -3.57
C ALA A 65 -2.29 -9.04 -4.50
N SER A 66 -2.83 -7.97 -5.04
CA SER A 66 -2.09 -7.02 -5.87
C SER A 66 -1.78 -5.73 -5.08
N GLY A 67 -0.68 -5.10 -5.43
CA GLY A 67 -0.25 -3.90 -4.74
C GLY A 67 0.86 -3.16 -5.46
N ARG A 68 1.57 -2.32 -4.71
CA ARG A 68 2.66 -1.50 -5.23
C ARG A 68 3.91 -1.67 -4.40
N ILE A 69 5.03 -1.64 -5.11
CA ILE A 69 6.35 -1.66 -4.50
C ILE A 69 6.66 -0.26 -3.97
N GLN A 70 7.09 -0.19 -2.71
CA GLN A 70 7.51 1.04 -2.06
C GLN A 70 8.78 0.79 -1.24
N PRO A 71 9.58 1.83 -0.94
CA PRO A 71 10.69 1.69 -0.02
C PRO A 71 10.17 1.49 1.40
N GLU A 72 10.84 0.66 2.21
CA GLU A 72 10.52 0.45 3.63
C GLU A 72 10.60 1.78 4.42
N GLU A 73 11.53 2.66 4.00
CA GLU A 73 11.70 3.97 4.61
C GLU A 73 11.81 5.07 3.54
N ALA A 74 10.88 6.01 3.57
CA ALA A 74 10.92 7.23 2.78
C ALA A 74 10.79 8.46 3.65
N VAL A 75 11.57 9.50 3.37
CA VAL A 75 11.51 10.79 4.05
C VAL A 75 11.12 11.87 3.05
N GLN A 76 10.03 12.53 3.35
CA GLN A 76 9.60 13.71 2.59
C GLN A 76 10.32 14.96 3.14
N ILE A 77 11.06 15.62 2.29
CA ILE A 77 11.71 16.89 2.59
C ILE A 77 10.70 18.01 2.35
N THR A 78 10.33 18.67 3.44
CA THR A 78 9.36 19.76 3.43
C THR A 78 10.03 21.05 3.93
N SER A 79 9.50 22.20 3.53
CA SER A 79 9.93 23.48 4.08
C SER A 79 9.12 23.85 5.32
N THR A 80 9.78 24.35 6.36
CA THR A 80 9.12 24.96 7.52
C THR A 80 8.93 26.46 7.36
N ILE A 81 9.61 27.09 6.38
CA ILE A 81 9.52 28.51 6.06
C ILE A 81 8.97 28.71 4.64
N THR A 82 8.30 29.82 4.42
CA THR A 82 7.84 30.20 3.08
C THR A 82 8.88 31.10 2.41
N GLY A 83 9.26 30.75 1.18
CA GLY A 83 10.23 31.51 0.39
C GLY A 83 10.42 30.94 -1.02
N TRP A 84 11.12 31.68 -1.88
CA TRP A 84 11.44 31.22 -3.23
C TRP A 84 12.60 30.22 -3.20
N ILE A 85 12.51 29.15 -3.95
CA ILE A 85 13.60 28.20 -4.16
C ILE A 85 14.63 28.86 -5.08
N THR A 86 15.84 29.04 -4.60
CA THR A 86 16.93 29.68 -5.34
C THR A 86 17.83 28.68 -6.05
N GLU A 87 17.96 27.48 -5.52
CA GLU A 87 18.85 26.44 -6.05
C GLU A 87 18.42 25.06 -5.57
N ILE A 88 18.51 24.08 -6.45
CA ILE A 88 18.36 22.64 -6.16
C ILE A 88 19.64 21.97 -6.60
N THR A 89 20.42 21.43 -5.65
CA THR A 89 21.78 20.90 -5.91
C THR A 89 21.83 19.44 -6.33
N VAL A 90 20.68 18.76 -6.37
CA VAL A 90 20.56 17.32 -6.67
C VAL A 90 19.50 17.09 -7.74
N ILE A 91 19.61 15.96 -8.44
CA ILE A 91 18.61 15.50 -9.41
C ILE A 91 17.97 14.18 -8.95
N GLU A 92 16.84 13.80 -9.54
CA GLU A 92 16.22 12.51 -9.29
C GLU A 92 17.17 11.36 -9.67
N GLY A 93 17.32 10.41 -8.76
CA GLY A 93 18.23 9.28 -8.88
C GLY A 93 19.60 9.50 -8.20
N ASP A 94 19.91 10.70 -7.75
CA ASP A 94 21.16 10.95 -7.04
C ASP A 94 21.16 10.30 -5.65
N THR A 95 22.34 9.80 -5.27
CA THR A 95 22.59 9.31 -3.91
C THR A 95 23.04 10.45 -3.04
N VAL A 96 22.41 10.62 -1.88
CA VAL A 96 22.70 11.70 -0.93
C VAL A 96 23.15 11.14 0.42
N GLU A 97 24.10 11.86 1.04
CA GLU A 97 24.62 11.56 2.37
C GLU A 97 23.91 12.39 3.45
N PRO A 98 23.93 11.97 4.72
CA PRO A 98 23.40 12.76 5.83
C PRO A 98 24.06 14.14 5.90
N ARG A 99 23.24 15.19 6.07
CA ARG A 99 23.62 16.61 6.06
C ARG A 99 24.10 17.16 4.70
N GLN A 100 24.03 16.39 3.63
CA GLN A 100 24.29 16.94 2.30
C GLN A 100 23.24 18.00 1.97
N HIS A 101 23.70 19.12 1.38
CA HIS A 101 22.82 20.20 0.95
C HIS A 101 21.95 19.76 -0.23
N LEU A 102 20.68 20.11 -0.20
CA LEU A 102 19.68 19.72 -1.19
C LEU A 102 19.04 20.91 -1.88
N ILE A 103 18.50 21.83 -1.09
CA ILE A 103 17.71 22.97 -1.58
C ILE A 103 18.09 24.22 -0.78
N SER A 104 18.28 25.33 -1.49
CA SER A 104 18.40 26.66 -0.93
C SER A 104 17.11 27.45 -1.13
N ILE A 105 16.64 28.09 -0.06
CA ILE A 105 15.53 29.07 -0.07
C ILE A 105 16.08 30.45 0.07
N ASP A 106 15.46 31.47 -0.54
CA ASP A 106 15.91 32.86 -0.55
C ASP A 106 16.09 33.40 0.89
N GLU A 107 17.32 33.74 1.21
CA GLU A 107 17.75 34.27 2.51
C GLU A 107 17.61 35.82 2.65
N LYS A 108 17.21 36.52 1.57
CA LYS A 108 17.26 38.00 1.53
C LYS A 108 16.53 38.68 2.69
N GLN A 109 15.44 38.07 3.16
CA GLN A 109 14.68 38.65 4.30
C GLN A 109 15.19 38.16 5.66
N ILE A 110 15.75 36.95 5.74
CA ILE A 110 16.13 36.28 6.98
C ILE A 110 17.57 36.68 7.38
N ARG A 111 18.50 36.72 6.42
CA ARG A 111 19.91 37.09 6.68
C ARG A 111 20.11 38.46 7.37
N PRO A 112 19.37 39.55 7.01
CA PRO A 112 19.46 40.79 7.75
C PRO A 112 19.03 40.69 9.22
N ARG A 113 18.02 39.86 9.54
CA ARG A 113 17.56 39.62 10.92
C ARG A 113 18.66 38.93 11.72
N TYR A 114 19.30 37.91 11.17
CA TYR A 114 20.47 37.27 11.76
C TYR A 114 21.61 38.26 12.01
N ASN A 115 21.98 39.07 11.01
CA ASN A 115 23.04 40.06 11.14
C ASN A 115 22.74 41.12 12.22
N ASN A 116 21.47 41.55 12.34
CA ASN A 116 21.03 42.46 13.41
C ASN A 116 21.14 41.79 14.77
N ALA A 117 20.76 40.53 14.93
CA ALA A 117 20.89 39.79 16.18
C ALA A 117 22.35 39.60 16.56
N VAL A 118 23.27 39.31 15.63
CA VAL A 118 24.73 39.26 15.86
C VAL A 118 25.25 40.62 16.38
N SER A 119 24.79 41.72 15.77
CA SER A 119 25.19 43.06 16.18
C SER A 119 24.69 43.40 17.58
N GLN A 120 23.48 42.98 17.92
CA GLN A 120 22.90 43.19 19.25
C GLN A 120 23.65 42.39 20.34
N VAL A 121 24.07 41.13 20.04
CA VAL A 121 24.94 40.36 20.96
C VAL A 121 26.26 41.07 21.18
N LYS A 122 26.95 41.54 20.13
CA LYS A 122 28.21 42.26 20.25
C LYS A 122 28.08 43.51 21.13
N SER A 123 26.99 44.28 20.95
CA SER A 123 26.69 45.46 21.73
C SER A 123 26.45 45.16 23.22
N SER A 124 25.59 44.15 23.50
CA SER A 124 25.26 43.74 24.87
C SER A 124 26.46 43.14 25.60
N GLU A 125 27.30 42.36 24.92
CA GLU A 125 28.56 41.84 25.49
C GLU A 125 29.59 42.93 25.76
N ALA A 126 29.66 43.95 24.91
CA ALA A 126 30.55 45.11 25.19
C ALA A 126 30.09 45.86 26.44
N ASN A 127 28.77 46.07 26.59
CA ASN A 127 28.21 46.68 27.78
C ASN A 127 28.46 45.84 29.05
N LEU A 128 28.23 44.50 28.94
CA LEU A 128 28.50 43.58 30.04
C LEU A 128 29.97 43.65 30.50
N ARG A 129 30.93 43.63 29.56
CA ARG A 129 32.36 43.77 29.89
C ARG A 129 32.67 45.10 30.57
N GLN A 130 32.05 46.22 30.17
CA GLN A 130 32.19 47.51 30.78
C GLN A 130 31.72 47.49 32.25
N ILE A 131 30.50 47.01 32.48
CA ILE A 131 29.89 46.93 33.81
C ILE A 131 30.64 45.92 34.69
N GLN A 132 31.11 44.81 34.16
CA GLN A 132 31.91 43.81 34.86
C GLN A 132 33.23 44.48 35.38
N SER A 133 33.94 45.24 34.53
CA SER A 133 35.15 45.99 34.95
C SER A 133 34.84 47.03 36.03
N GLN A 134 33.65 47.61 36.01
CA GLN A 134 33.20 48.50 37.06
C GLN A 134 32.93 47.73 38.35
N MET A 135 32.24 46.61 38.27
CA MET A 135 31.95 45.70 39.40
C MET A 135 33.25 45.26 40.11
N ASP A 136 34.26 44.83 39.33
CA ASP A 136 35.55 44.37 39.84
C ASP A 136 36.30 45.51 40.61
N ARG A 137 36.28 46.72 40.05
CA ARG A 137 36.86 47.90 40.71
C ARG A 137 36.10 48.24 41.99
N THR A 138 34.78 48.31 41.94
CA THR A 138 33.92 48.65 43.08
C THR A 138 34.06 47.59 44.19
N THR A 139 34.12 46.33 43.86
CA THR A 139 34.37 45.21 44.80
C THR A 139 35.74 45.38 45.49
N SER A 140 36.77 45.80 44.76
CA SER A 140 38.12 46.06 45.32
C SER A 140 38.12 47.22 46.27
N LEU A 141 37.43 48.33 45.96
CA LEU A 141 37.28 49.49 46.81
C LEU A 141 36.49 49.21 48.10
N PHE A 142 35.46 48.40 47.97
CA PHE A 142 34.67 47.94 49.14
C PHE A 142 35.50 47.08 50.09
N LYS A 143 36.32 46.16 49.58
CA LYS A 143 37.27 45.38 50.39
C LYS A 143 38.29 46.24 51.13
N GLN A 144 38.62 47.43 50.62
CA GLN A 144 39.48 48.41 51.23
C GLN A 144 38.76 49.38 52.22
N GLY A 145 37.40 49.19 52.32
CA GLY A 145 36.58 50.05 53.19
C GLY A 145 36.35 51.49 52.68
N LEU A 146 36.56 51.71 51.34
CA LEU A 146 36.49 53.02 50.70
C LEU A 146 35.12 53.44 50.22
N ILE A 147 34.20 52.51 50.13
CA ILE A 147 32.83 52.74 49.65
C ILE A 147 31.78 52.03 50.54
N SER A 148 30.53 52.47 50.43
CA SER A 148 29.41 51.91 51.19
C SER A 148 28.89 50.57 50.57
N LYS A 149 28.24 49.77 51.42
CA LYS A 149 27.56 48.53 50.97
C LYS A 149 26.49 48.83 49.93
N GLN A 150 25.75 49.93 50.11
CA GLN A 150 24.66 50.33 49.17
C GLN A 150 25.22 50.60 47.77
N GLU A 151 26.40 51.20 47.67
CA GLU A 151 27.04 51.50 46.38
C GLU A 151 27.54 50.23 45.68
N LEU A 152 28.03 49.23 46.45
CA LEU A 152 28.36 47.90 45.90
C LEU A 152 27.14 47.21 45.40
N GLU A 153 26.06 47.16 46.18
CA GLU A 153 24.76 46.54 45.80
C GLU A 153 24.17 47.16 44.53
N GLN A 154 24.30 48.52 44.38
CA GLN A 154 23.83 49.19 43.16
C GLN A 154 24.59 48.74 41.89
N VAL A 155 25.90 48.55 41.98
CA VAL A 155 26.71 48.08 40.84
C VAL A 155 26.49 46.62 40.58
N GLU A 156 26.27 45.80 41.63
CA GLU A 156 25.93 44.41 41.53
C GLU A 156 24.59 44.19 40.75
N VAL A 157 23.55 44.96 41.09
CA VAL A 157 22.29 44.97 40.35
C VAL A 157 22.50 45.37 38.87
N SER A 158 23.36 46.44 38.66
CA SER A 158 23.66 46.87 37.30
C SER A 158 24.39 45.78 36.48
N TYR A 159 25.31 45.05 37.14
CA TYR A 159 25.96 43.89 36.51
C TYR A 159 24.97 42.78 36.15
N GLN A 160 24.09 42.43 37.08
CA GLN A 160 23.07 41.40 36.85
C GLN A 160 22.11 41.81 35.72
N MET A 161 21.72 43.08 35.63
CA MET A 161 20.93 43.61 34.52
C MET A 161 21.67 43.49 33.18
N ALA A 162 22.96 43.88 33.13
CA ALA A 162 23.76 43.77 31.92
C ALA A 162 23.98 42.28 31.48
N GLN A 163 24.13 41.39 32.47
CA GLN A 163 24.22 39.95 32.21
C GLN A 163 22.91 39.43 31.58
N SER A 164 21.77 39.71 32.20
CA SER A 164 20.45 39.30 31.67
C SER A 164 20.21 39.88 30.28
N GLN A 165 20.61 41.11 30.00
CA GLN A 165 20.53 41.73 28.67
C GLN A 165 21.39 41.00 27.63
N SER A 166 22.60 40.55 28.02
CA SER A 166 23.47 39.76 27.13
C SER A 166 22.89 38.38 26.86
N GLU A 167 22.35 37.70 27.86
CA GLU A 167 21.67 36.41 27.73
C GLU A 167 20.42 36.50 26.80
N GLN A 168 19.62 37.57 26.97
CA GLN A 168 18.48 37.84 26.09
C GLN A 168 18.92 38.05 24.64
N ALA A 169 20.00 38.81 24.40
CA ALA A 169 20.52 39.03 23.05
C ALA A 169 21.02 37.71 22.42
N ARG A 170 21.69 36.86 23.21
CA ARG A 170 22.14 35.54 22.74
C ARG A 170 20.95 34.62 22.40
N ALA A 171 19.89 34.62 23.20
CA ALA A 171 18.68 33.87 22.92
C ALA A 171 18.03 34.34 21.61
N ASN A 172 17.97 35.64 21.36
CA ASN A 172 17.47 36.21 20.12
C ASN A 172 18.35 35.82 18.91
N LEU A 173 19.69 35.78 19.09
CA LEU A 173 20.61 35.33 18.05
C LEU A 173 20.37 33.84 17.71
N LEU A 174 20.24 32.98 18.71
CA LEU A 174 19.97 31.57 18.51
C LEU A 174 18.66 31.35 17.71
N SER A 175 17.62 32.12 18.02
CA SER A 175 16.36 32.09 17.28
C SER A 175 16.54 32.51 15.81
N ALA A 176 17.30 33.58 15.57
CA ALA A 176 17.57 34.07 14.22
C ALA A 176 18.48 33.10 13.42
N GLU A 177 19.39 32.41 14.09
CA GLU A 177 20.26 31.37 13.50
C GLU A 177 19.45 30.15 13.12
N ASP A 178 18.52 29.71 13.96
CA ASP A 178 17.60 28.63 13.67
C ASP A 178 16.71 28.96 12.44
N GLU A 179 16.18 30.19 12.38
CA GLU A 179 15.41 30.68 11.25
C GLU A 179 16.25 30.70 9.95
N LEU A 180 17.52 31.14 10.02
CA LEU A 180 18.43 31.12 8.89
C LEU A 180 18.80 29.67 8.48
N SER A 181 18.99 28.77 9.42
CA SER A 181 19.33 27.39 9.14
C SER A 181 18.24 26.68 8.33
N LYS A 182 16.96 27.06 8.53
CA LYS A 182 15.80 26.54 7.83
C LYS A 182 15.71 26.96 6.34
N THR A 183 16.54 27.93 5.91
CA THR A 183 16.67 28.31 4.50
C THR A 183 17.50 27.30 3.70
N ARG A 184 18.30 26.48 4.37
CA ARG A 184 19.17 25.47 3.75
C ARG A 184 18.70 24.08 4.15
N LEU A 185 17.98 23.44 3.25
CA LEU A 185 17.47 22.10 3.46
C LEU A 185 18.57 21.07 3.18
N THR A 186 18.75 20.16 4.11
CA THR A 186 19.77 19.10 4.03
C THR A 186 19.13 17.72 4.18
N ALA A 187 19.79 16.69 3.65
CA ALA A 187 19.35 15.32 3.79
C ALA A 187 19.43 14.87 5.28
N PRO A 188 18.34 14.35 5.87
CA PRO A 188 18.36 13.87 7.26
C PRO A 188 19.07 12.53 7.40
N LYS A 189 19.08 11.72 6.34
CA LYS A 189 19.72 10.40 6.31
C LYS A 189 20.23 10.07 4.91
N TYR A 190 21.02 8.99 4.83
CA TYR A 190 21.45 8.41 3.56
C TYR A 190 20.25 7.89 2.76
N GLY A 191 20.31 8.08 1.43
CA GLY A 191 19.27 7.57 0.54
C GLY A 191 19.44 8.04 -0.89
N ILE A 192 18.44 7.75 -1.71
CA ILE A 192 18.36 8.17 -3.12
C ILE A 192 17.18 9.12 -3.25
N VAL A 193 17.36 10.20 -4.02
CA VAL A 193 16.28 11.13 -4.37
C VAL A 193 15.32 10.43 -5.32
N THR A 194 14.11 10.12 -4.84
CA THR A 194 13.11 9.39 -5.63
C THR A 194 12.18 10.28 -6.43
N SER A 195 11.90 11.47 -5.92
CA SER A 195 11.10 12.48 -6.62
C SER A 195 11.45 13.89 -6.19
N ILE A 196 11.40 14.82 -7.13
CA ILE A 196 11.50 16.27 -6.89
C ILE A 196 10.18 16.88 -7.35
N THR A 197 9.42 17.45 -6.40
CA THR A 197 8.05 17.95 -6.67
C THR A 197 8.07 19.43 -7.06
N LYS A 198 9.16 20.16 -6.77
CA LYS A 198 9.30 21.59 -6.97
C LYS A 198 10.52 21.93 -7.80
N GLU A 199 10.43 23.00 -8.58
CA GLU A 199 11.51 23.49 -9.45
C GLU A 199 12.17 24.77 -8.86
N GLU A 200 13.37 25.10 -9.35
CA GLU A 200 14.01 26.37 -9.05
C GLU A 200 13.14 27.54 -9.53
N GLY A 201 13.02 28.57 -8.69
CA GLY A 201 12.15 29.70 -8.94
C GLY A 201 10.70 29.52 -8.50
N GLU A 202 10.31 28.34 -8.02
CA GLU A 202 9.01 28.13 -7.39
C GLU A 202 9.03 28.54 -5.91
N MET A 203 7.82 28.71 -5.35
CA MET A 203 7.65 29.02 -3.95
C MET A 203 7.54 27.77 -3.12
N ALA A 204 8.46 27.60 -2.16
CA ALA A 204 8.31 26.66 -1.06
C ALA A 204 7.29 27.23 -0.07
N VAL A 205 6.20 26.51 0.15
CA VAL A 205 5.19 26.88 1.15
C VAL A 205 5.51 26.19 2.45
N GLY A 206 5.92 26.99 3.43
CA GLY A 206 6.18 26.53 4.80
C GLY A 206 4.94 26.75 5.67
N GLY A 207 4.80 25.92 6.70
CA GLY A 207 3.73 26.08 7.69
C GLY A 207 3.48 24.80 8.49
N MET A 208 2.88 24.97 9.67
CA MET A 208 2.57 23.84 10.56
C MET A 208 1.40 22.99 10.07
N PHE A 209 0.49 23.54 9.23
CA PHE A 209 -0.75 22.86 8.90
C PHE A 209 -0.75 22.14 7.55
N ASN A 210 0.10 22.54 6.60
CA ASN A 210 0.21 21.89 5.30
C ASN A 210 1.56 22.23 4.63
N PRO A 211 2.67 21.69 5.13
CA PRO A 211 3.95 21.92 4.51
C PRO A 211 3.99 21.25 3.12
N GLY A 212 4.34 22.04 2.10
CA GLY A 212 4.53 21.50 0.75
C GLY A 212 5.73 20.55 0.72
N VAL A 213 5.53 19.34 0.18
CA VAL A 213 6.64 18.41 -0.09
C VAL A 213 7.46 18.95 -1.25
N LEU A 214 8.77 19.10 -1.05
CA LEU A 214 9.70 19.59 -2.06
C LEU A 214 10.37 18.44 -2.80
N MET A 215 10.80 17.41 -2.08
CA MET A 215 11.37 16.18 -2.63
C MET A 215 11.20 15.02 -1.67
N THR A 216 11.39 13.81 -2.17
CA THR A 216 11.38 12.58 -1.36
C THR A 216 12.70 11.86 -1.50
N ILE A 217 13.26 11.42 -0.38
CA ILE A 217 14.48 10.62 -0.28
C ILE A 217 14.11 9.28 0.31
N ALA A 218 14.57 8.18 -0.29
CA ALA A 218 14.28 6.84 0.20
C ALA A 218 15.51 5.92 0.12
N ASP A 219 15.54 4.93 0.99
CA ASP A 219 16.52 3.84 0.89
C ASP A 219 15.95 2.75 -0.03
N LEU A 220 16.48 2.66 -1.25
CA LEU A 220 16.06 1.67 -2.22
C LEU A 220 16.70 0.28 -2.02
N SER A 221 17.56 0.13 -1.02
CA SER A 221 18.13 -1.19 -0.68
C SER A 221 17.13 -2.09 0.03
N LYS A 222 16.12 -1.49 0.68
CA LYS A 222 15.06 -2.16 1.41
C LYS A 222 13.70 -1.75 0.82
N MET A 223 13.09 -2.69 0.14
CA MET A 223 11.79 -2.48 -0.50
C MET A 223 10.75 -3.41 0.09
N GLU A 224 9.53 -2.94 0.12
CA GLU A 224 8.36 -3.73 0.49
C GLU A 224 7.26 -3.59 -0.57
N VAL A 225 6.38 -4.56 -0.62
CA VAL A 225 5.17 -4.49 -1.44
C VAL A 225 4.00 -4.26 -0.49
N GLU A 226 3.31 -3.14 -0.66
CA GLU A 226 2.06 -2.87 0.03
C GLU A 226 0.91 -3.41 -0.83
N VAL A 227 0.24 -4.45 -0.34
CA VAL A 227 -0.85 -5.13 -1.04
C VAL A 227 -2.18 -4.93 -0.32
N ASP A 228 -3.25 -4.89 -1.11
CA ASP A 228 -4.61 -4.80 -0.62
C ASP A 228 -5.22 -6.21 -0.55
N VAL A 229 -5.42 -6.71 0.67
CA VAL A 229 -5.98 -8.04 0.95
C VAL A 229 -7.42 -7.92 1.39
N ASN A 230 -8.28 -8.80 0.88
CA ASN A 230 -9.70 -8.83 1.26
C ASN A 230 -9.88 -9.25 2.74
N GLU A 231 -10.94 -8.76 3.38
CA GLU A 231 -11.30 -9.06 4.77
C GLU A 231 -11.41 -10.58 5.06
N ASN A 232 -11.90 -11.36 4.11
CA ASN A 232 -12.05 -12.82 4.29
C ASN A 232 -10.71 -13.56 4.30
N ASP A 233 -9.70 -13.02 3.61
CA ASP A 233 -8.41 -13.67 3.40
C ASP A 233 -7.38 -13.21 4.44
N VAL A 234 -7.47 -11.98 4.92
CA VAL A 234 -6.51 -11.39 5.88
C VAL A 234 -6.48 -12.14 7.22
N VAL A 235 -7.59 -12.78 7.60
CA VAL A 235 -7.70 -13.56 8.85
C VAL A 235 -6.73 -14.75 8.89
N ASN A 236 -6.36 -15.27 7.71
CA ASN A 236 -5.48 -16.42 7.57
C ASN A 236 -4.01 -16.05 7.41
N ILE A 237 -3.67 -14.75 7.39
CA ILE A 237 -2.30 -14.27 7.21
C ILE A 237 -1.67 -13.97 8.56
N GLU A 238 -0.45 -14.44 8.76
CA GLU A 238 0.34 -14.17 9.95
C GLU A 238 1.62 -13.39 9.59
N ILE A 239 2.11 -12.60 10.56
CA ILE A 239 3.41 -11.93 10.43
C ILE A 239 4.50 -13.00 10.40
N GLY A 240 5.32 -12.97 9.36
CA GLY A 240 6.36 -13.96 9.14
C GLY A 240 6.04 -14.96 8.01
N ASP A 241 4.81 -14.95 7.48
CA ASP A 241 4.44 -15.78 6.33
C ASP A 241 5.34 -15.49 5.13
N THR A 242 5.75 -16.55 4.45
CA THR A 242 6.54 -16.44 3.23
C THR A 242 5.64 -16.10 2.05
N SER A 243 6.17 -15.33 1.12
CA SER A 243 5.42 -14.90 -0.06
C SER A 243 6.24 -14.97 -1.32
N GLU A 244 5.58 -15.27 -2.42
CA GLU A 244 6.10 -15.17 -3.77
C GLU A 244 5.61 -13.84 -4.38
N ILE A 245 6.54 -13.04 -4.88
CA ILE A 245 6.27 -11.70 -5.43
C ILE A 245 6.56 -11.74 -6.93
N GLU A 246 5.56 -11.44 -7.71
CA GLU A 246 5.64 -11.30 -9.15
C GLU A 246 5.51 -9.81 -9.50
N ILE A 247 6.56 -9.24 -10.11
CA ILE A 247 6.58 -7.84 -10.51
C ILE A 247 6.17 -7.77 -11.98
N ASP A 248 5.19 -6.95 -12.33
CA ASP A 248 4.67 -6.84 -13.71
C ASP A 248 5.76 -6.50 -14.74
N ALA A 249 6.79 -5.77 -14.32
CA ALA A 249 7.93 -5.44 -15.16
C ALA A 249 8.91 -6.63 -15.38
N TYR A 250 8.76 -7.73 -14.64
CA TYR A 250 9.64 -8.92 -14.69
C TYR A 250 8.81 -10.20 -14.68
N PRO A 251 8.03 -10.49 -15.74
CA PRO A 251 7.04 -11.56 -15.76
C PRO A 251 7.61 -12.98 -15.58
N ASP A 252 8.90 -13.18 -15.90
CA ASP A 252 9.56 -14.48 -15.83
C ASP A 252 10.36 -14.70 -14.53
N THR A 253 10.23 -13.79 -13.55
CA THR A 253 11.05 -13.84 -12.34
C THR A 253 10.17 -13.74 -11.09
N ILE A 254 10.26 -14.74 -10.22
CA ILE A 254 9.60 -14.74 -8.92
C ILE A 254 10.61 -14.28 -7.87
N PHE A 255 10.22 -13.29 -7.08
CA PHE A 255 10.96 -12.83 -5.91
C PHE A 255 10.31 -13.35 -4.65
N PHE A 256 11.09 -13.48 -3.59
CA PHE A 256 10.59 -13.93 -2.31
C PHE A 256 10.52 -12.79 -1.32
N GLY A 257 9.49 -12.83 -0.49
CA GLY A 257 9.26 -11.88 0.58
C GLY A 257 8.73 -12.53 1.84
N VAL A 258 8.61 -11.72 2.87
CA VAL A 258 8.05 -12.13 4.17
C VAL A 258 7.08 -11.04 4.62
N VAL A 259 5.91 -11.45 5.12
CA VAL A 259 4.93 -10.53 5.70
C VAL A 259 5.54 -9.84 6.92
N SER A 260 5.69 -8.52 6.83
CA SER A 260 6.31 -7.70 7.89
C SER A 260 5.27 -6.99 8.76
N GLU A 261 4.14 -6.59 8.18
CA GLU A 261 3.10 -5.83 8.88
C GLU A 261 1.73 -6.11 8.28
N ILE A 262 0.71 -6.16 9.13
CA ILE A 262 -0.70 -6.28 8.74
C ILE A 262 -1.43 -5.10 9.37
N ALA A 263 -2.09 -4.27 8.56
CA ALA A 263 -2.83 -3.12 9.05
C ALA A 263 -4.01 -3.54 9.92
N HIS A 264 -4.17 -2.90 11.07
CA HIS A 264 -5.30 -3.15 11.99
C HIS A 264 -6.58 -2.42 11.59
N THR A 265 -6.50 -1.50 10.64
CA THR A 265 -7.64 -0.71 10.18
C THR A 265 -7.88 -0.99 8.70
N ALA A 266 -9.13 -1.29 8.37
CA ALA A 266 -9.54 -1.47 6.99
C ALA A 266 -9.65 -0.13 6.25
N GLU A 267 -9.22 -0.11 5.00
CA GLU A 267 -9.54 0.98 4.08
C GLU A 267 -10.77 0.60 3.25
N SER A 268 -11.84 1.37 3.42
CA SER A 268 -13.02 1.21 2.57
C SER A 268 -12.86 2.09 1.33
N SER A 269 -12.70 1.47 0.19
CA SER A 269 -12.69 2.19 -1.09
C SER A 269 -14.13 2.61 -1.44
N ASN A 270 -14.44 3.90 -1.24
CA ASN A 270 -15.70 4.50 -1.67
C ASN A 270 -15.71 4.71 -3.20
N MET A 271 -15.76 3.65 -3.96
CA MET A 271 -15.95 3.72 -5.40
C MET A 271 -17.42 3.42 -5.73
N GLY A 272 -18.28 4.45 -5.55
CA GLY A 272 -19.67 4.49 -6.08
C GLY A 272 -20.62 3.42 -5.51
N LEU A 273 -21.63 3.85 -4.92
CA LEU A 273 -22.96 3.37 -4.48
C LEU A 273 -23.37 1.87 -4.53
N GLN A 274 -22.54 0.87 -4.91
CA GLN A 274 -23.03 -0.52 -5.03
C GLN A 274 -22.20 -1.65 -4.46
N GLN A 275 -20.92 -1.49 -4.14
CA GLN A 275 -20.17 -2.52 -3.40
C GLN A 275 -19.06 -1.88 -2.58
N GLN A 276 -19.21 -1.91 -1.27
CA GLN A 276 -18.15 -1.55 -0.33
C GLN A 276 -17.23 -2.77 -0.19
N VAL A 277 -16.08 -2.72 -0.85
CA VAL A 277 -15.03 -3.73 -0.66
C VAL A 277 -14.16 -3.26 0.50
N THR A 278 -14.09 -4.08 1.54
CA THR A 278 -13.23 -3.85 2.70
C THR A 278 -11.91 -4.55 2.48
N ASN A 279 -10.83 -3.78 2.35
CA ASN A 279 -9.48 -4.31 2.18
C ASN A 279 -8.60 -3.89 3.36
N PHE A 280 -7.64 -4.75 3.70
CA PHE A 280 -6.59 -4.48 4.67
C PHE A 280 -5.25 -4.38 3.96
N LYS A 281 -4.45 -3.41 4.34
CA LYS A 281 -3.09 -3.27 3.81
C LYS A 281 -2.16 -4.26 4.51
N VAL A 282 -1.49 -5.06 3.72
CA VAL A 282 -0.44 -5.97 4.17
C VAL A 282 0.87 -5.57 3.52
N LYS A 283 1.92 -5.42 4.33
CA LYS A 283 3.26 -5.11 3.85
C LYS A 283 4.10 -6.37 3.81
N VAL A 284 4.67 -6.62 2.67
CA VAL A 284 5.53 -7.76 2.41
C VAL A 284 6.93 -7.26 2.08
N ARG A 285 7.88 -7.48 2.98
CA ARG A 285 9.27 -7.10 2.78
C ARG A 285 9.94 -8.04 1.79
N MET A 286 10.59 -7.49 0.78
CA MET A 286 11.38 -8.24 -0.19
C MET A 286 12.71 -8.71 0.42
N ILE A 287 13.04 -9.99 0.26
CA ILE A 287 14.32 -10.56 0.72
C ILE A 287 15.46 -10.12 -0.19
N SER A 288 15.20 -10.01 -1.49
CA SER A 288 16.18 -9.58 -2.49
C SER A 288 15.56 -8.53 -3.40
N VAL A 289 16.16 -7.37 -3.45
CA VAL A 289 15.69 -6.23 -4.27
C VAL A 289 16.52 -6.14 -5.54
N PRO A 290 15.92 -6.28 -6.73
CA PRO A 290 16.62 -6.07 -7.99
C PRO A 290 17.00 -4.60 -8.18
N ARG A 291 18.21 -4.31 -8.70
CA ARG A 291 18.72 -2.94 -8.87
C ARG A 291 17.88 -2.00 -9.73
N LYS A 292 17.00 -2.55 -10.58
CA LYS A 292 16.19 -1.75 -11.51
C LYS A 292 14.73 -1.58 -11.05
N VAL A 293 14.36 -2.14 -9.92
CA VAL A 293 13.02 -1.94 -9.34
C VAL A 293 12.92 -0.52 -8.83
N ARG A 294 11.81 0.13 -9.15
CA ARG A 294 11.53 1.50 -8.74
C ARG A 294 10.28 1.56 -7.88
N PRO A 295 10.21 2.48 -6.91
CA PRO A 295 8.98 2.76 -6.18
C PRO A 295 7.82 3.07 -7.13
N GLY A 296 6.61 2.56 -6.79
CA GLY A 296 5.41 2.74 -7.60
C GLY A 296 5.16 1.65 -8.65
N MET A 297 6.08 0.72 -8.88
CA MET A 297 5.84 -0.44 -9.75
C MET A 297 4.76 -1.34 -9.15
N SER A 298 3.90 -1.89 -10.02
CA SER A 298 2.87 -2.86 -9.62
C SER A 298 3.49 -4.24 -9.43
N ALA A 299 2.98 -4.96 -8.46
CA ALA A 299 3.35 -6.33 -8.17
C ALA A 299 2.15 -7.12 -7.66
N THR A 300 2.14 -8.41 -7.95
CA THR A 300 1.22 -9.40 -7.41
C THR A 300 1.96 -10.25 -6.39
N VAL A 301 1.35 -10.46 -5.23
CA VAL A 301 1.94 -11.22 -4.14
C VAL A 301 1.07 -12.43 -3.84
N ASN A 302 1.67 -13.61 -3.82
CA ASN A 302 1.05 -14.85 -3.38
C ASN A 302 1.59 -15.18 -1.97
N ILE A 303 0.82 -14.88 -0.93
CA ILE A 303 1.18 -15.14 0.46
C ILE A 303 0.83 -16.59 0.79
N ILE A 304 1.80 -17.36 1.28
CA ILE A 304 1.63 -18.75 1.69
C ILE A 304 1.22 -18.77 3.16
N THR A 305 -0.07 -19.05 3.39
CA THR A 305 -0.64 -19.04 4.75
C THR A 305 -0.58 -20.39 5.43
N GLU A 306 -0.73 -21.48 4.66
CA GLU A 306 -0.71 -22.82 5.21
C GLU A 306 -0.14 -23.82 4.21
N THR A 307 0.66 -24.74 4.69
CA THR A 307 1.17 -25.88 3.90
C THR A 307 0.77 -27.17 4.57
N LEU A 308 -0.14 -27.92 3.94
CA LEU A 308 -0.57 -29.24 4.39
C LEU A 308 0.24 -30.30 3.64
N GLU A 309 1.07 -31.02 4.35
CA GLU A 309 1.90 -32.08 3.76
C GLU A 309 1.20 -33.45 3.82
N ASN A 310 1.33 -34.23 2.73
CA ASN A 310 0.83 -35.60 2.65
C ASN A 310 -0.68 -35.76 2.95
N VAL A 311 -1.51 -34.81 2.49
CA VAL A 311 -2.97 -34.90 2.64
C VAL A 311 -3.60 -35.60 1.45
N LEU A 312 -4.66 -36.39 1.72
CA LEU A 312 -5.44 -37.04 0.69
C LEU A 312 -6.23 -35.98 -0.11
N SER A 313 -5.86 -35.79 -1.36
CA SER A 313 -6.51 -34.79 -2.22
C SER A 313 -7.44 -35.44 -3.25
N ILE A 314 -8.56 -34.77 -3.50
CA ILE A 314 -9.50 -35.09 -4.57
C ILE A 314 -9.66 -33.87 -5.48
N PRO A 315 -9.78 -34.04 -6.81
CA PRO A 315 -10.02 -32.93 -7.71
C PRO A 315 -11.34 -32.22 -7.37
N ILE A 316 -11.36 -30.90 -7.43
CA ILE A 316 -12.56 -30.11 -7.12
C ILE A 316 -13.75 -30.48 -8.01
N GLN A 317 -13.49 -30.95 -9.23
CA GLN A 317 -14.50 -31.40 -10.18
C GLN A 317 -15.25 -32.66 -9.72
N SER A 318 -14.69 -33.44 -8.77
CA SER A 318 -15.35 -34.63 -8.22
C SER A 318 -16.33 -34.28 -7.09
N LEU A 319 -16.34 -33.03 -6.60
CA LEU A 319 -17.29 -32.56 -5.61
C LEU A 319 -18.54 -32.05 -6.30
N THR A 320 -19.68 -32.73 -6.06
CA THR A 320 -21.00 -32.28 -6.50
C THR A 320 -21.96 -32.27 -5.32
N SER A 321 -22.75 -31.20 -5.18
CA SER A 321 -23.84 -31.19 -4.22
C SER A 321 -25.10 -31.71 -4.92
N ARG A 322 -25.71 -32.78 -4.38
CA ARG A 322 -27.05 -33.19 -4.75
C ARG A 322 -28.03 -32.57 -3.75
N ALA A 323 -29.02 -31.84 -4.27
CA ALA A 323 -30.15 -31.47 -3.45
C ALA A 323 -30.92 -32.77 -3.13
N ASP A 324 -31.11 -33.06 -1.83
CA ASP A 324 -31.95 -34.20 -1.40
C ASP A 324 -33.39 -33.91 -1.83
N GLU A 325 -33.90 -34.61 -2.84
CA GLU A 325 -35.29 -34.51 -3.30
C GLU A 325 -36.28 -34.91 -2.21
N SER A 326 -35.85 -35.60 -1.16
CA SER A 326 -36.70 -36.00 -0.02
C SER A 326 -37.25 -34.84 0.82
N ASN A 327 -36.68 -33.61 0.69
CA ASN A 327 -37.12 -32.45 1.46
C ASN A 327 -38.08 -31.51 0.70
N GLN A 328 -38.35 -31.73 -0.59
CA GLN A 328 -39.26 -30.85 -1.35
C GLN A 328 -40.75 -31.14 -1.08
N GLU A 329 -41.12 -32.29 -0.50
CA GLU A 329 -42.51 -32.57 -0.16
C GLU A 329 -43.02 -31.95 1.16
N ARG A 330 -42.15 -31.32 1.96
CA ARG A 330 -42.56 -30.73 3.26
C ARG A 330 -43.00 -29.27 3.21
N PHE A 331 -42.90 -28.61 2.09
CA PHE A 331 -43.39 -27.25 1.91
C PHE A 331 -44.43 -27.16 0.81
N LYS A 332 -45.64 -27.71 1.07
CA LYS A 332 -46.87 -27.25 0.44
C LYS A 332 -47.49 -26.23 1.37
N PRO A 333 -47.61 -24.96 0.99
CA PRO A 333 -48.45 -24.02 1.75
C PRO A 333 -49.92 -24.41 1.55
N GLU A 334 -50.64 -24.55 2.64
CA GLU A 334 -52.10 -24.57 2.63
C GLU A 334 -52.69 -23.21 2.25
#